data_89592d11056a55de3a23985da9063637
#
_entry.id   89592d11056a55de3a23985da9063637
#
_cell.length_a   1.000
_cell.length_b   1.000
_cell.length_c   1.000
_cell.angle_alpha   90.00
_cell.angle_beta   90.00
_cell.angle_gamma   90.00
#
_symmetry.space_group_name_H-M   'P 1'
#
loop_
_entity.id
_entity.type
_entity.pdbx_description
1 polymer ?
#
loop_
_entity_poly.entity_id
_entity_poly.type
_entity_poly.pdbx_seq_one_letter_code
_entity_poly.pdbx_strand_id
1 'polypeptide(L)'
;MNEDKRMANPDRPFLPTFQLERQASGRLLFTDVNGDQHVGVVPVRAFPVAAPDEGISLVSTEGHEVAWIEQLQALPPALRTLLQEELALRDFVPEIQQIKSVSTFATPSIWTVKTDRGDTSFVLKGEEDIRRLGRNALLIAGSQGVQYSVHDMASLDRDSRRLLERFL
;
A
#
# COMPACT_ATOMS: atom_id res chain seq x y z
N MET A 1 25.46 12.36 34.13
CA MET A 1 24.44 11.85 33.18
C MET A 1 24.03 12.98 32.27
N ASN A 2 24.68 13.09 31.17
CA ASN A 2 24.32 14.07 30.14
C ASN A 2 23.39 13.38 29.16
N GLU A 3 22.11 13.61 29.31
CA GLU A 3 21.15 13.38 28.25
C GLU A 3 21.44 14.43 27.17
N ASP A 4 22.17 14.01 26.15
CA ASP A 4 22.41 14.80 24.96
C ASP A 4 21.08 14.83 24.17
N LYS A 5 20.16 15.72 24.61
CA LYS A 5 19.05 16.15 23.81
C LYS A 5 19.62 16.90 22.62
N ARG A 6 20.03 16.16 21.58
CA ARG A 6 20.25 16.75 20.27
C ARG A 6 18.90 17.29 19.80
N MET A 7 18.68 18.56 20.08
CA MET A 7 17.62 19.32 19.46
C MET A 7 17.79 19.15 17.95
N ALA A 8 16.82 18.48 17.33
CA ALA A 8 16.75 18.40 15.89
C ALA A 8 16.71 19.84 15.38
N ASN A 9 17.73 20.24 14.64
CA ASN A 9 17.76 21.55 14.00
C ASN A 9 16.64 21.56 12.94
N PRO A 10 15.61 22.41 13.06
CA PRO A 10 14.49 22.43 12.14
C PRO A 10 14.89 22.81 10.71
N ASP A 11 16.09 23.34 10.52
CA ASP A 11 16.60 23.78 9.21
C ASP A 11 17.47 22.73 8.51
N ARG A 12 17.70 21.57 9.11
CA ARG A 12 18.39 20.48 8.42
C ARG A 12 17.41 19.70 7.56
N PRO A 13 17.62 19.62 6.24
CA PRO A 13 16.81 18.75 5.42
C PRO A 13 16.95 17.30 5.93
N PHE A 14 15.82 16.66 6.17
CA PHE A 14 15.80 15.25 6.53
C PHE A 14 16.43 14.46 5.36
N LEU A 15 17.57 13.85 5.61
CA LEU A 15 18.20 12.93 4.68
C LEU A 15 17.72 11.53 5.05
N PRO A 16 16.93 10.89 4.20
CA PRO A 16 16.49 9.54 4.46
C PRO A 16 17.69 8.59 4.51
N THR A 17 17.64 7.63 5.44
CA THR A 17 18.66 6.58 5.58
C THR A 17 18.50 5.45 4.55
N PHE A 18 17.54 5.57 3.66
CA PHE A 18 17.23 4.59 2.63
C PHE A 18 17.28 5.23 1.24
N GLN A 19 17.36 4.38 0.23
CA GLN A 19 17.22 4.77 -1.18
C GLN A 19 15.95 4.15 -1.75
N LEU A 20 15.27 4.88 -2.61
CA LEU A 20 14.08 4.44 -3.30
C LEU A 20 14.17 4.85 -4.76
N GLU A 21 13.99 3.89 -5.66
CA GLU A 21 14.01 4.13 -7.09
C GLU A 21 12.92 3.32 -7.81
N ARG A 22 12.48 3.83 -8.95
CA ARG A 22 11.54 3.11 -9.82
C ARG A 22 12.33 2.29 -10.84
N GLN A 23 12.09 0.99 -10.86
CA GLN A 23 12.67 0.09 -11.84
C GLN A 23 11.96 0.19 -13.20
N ALA A 24 12.57 -0.35 -14.24
CA ALA A 24 11.97 -0.42 -15.58
C ALA A 24 10.63 -1.17 -15.60
N SER A 25 10.42 -2.09 -14.67
CA SER A 25 9.13 -2.78 -14.47
C SER A 25 8.02 -1.91 -13.90
N GLY A 26 8.32 -0.69 -13.45
CA GLY A 26 7.41 0.20 -12.72
C GLY A 26 7.35 -0.06 -11.22
N ARG A 27 8.00 -1.11 -10.72
CA ARG A 27 8.08 -1.40 -9.29
C ARG A 27 9.10 -0.51 -8.59
N LEU A 28 8.84 -0.18 -7.32
CA LEU A 28 9.81 0.53 -6.50
C LEU A 28 10.83 -0.44 -5.90
N LEU A 29 12.10 -0.07 -5.99
CA LEU A 29 13.19 -0.72 -5.30
C LEU A 29 13.58 0.11 -4.08
N PHE A 30 13.47 -0.49 -2.92
CA PHE A 30 13.91 0.07 -1.64
C PHE A 30 15.24 -0.55 -1.24
N THR A 31 16.21 0.29 -0.88
CA THR A 31 17.51 -0.15 -0.36
C THR A 31 17.73 0.50 0.99
N ASP A 32 17.92 -0.31 2.02
CA ASP A 32 18.17 0.19 3.37
C ASP A 32 19.64 0.63 3.58
N VAL A 33 19.92 1.13 4.77
CA VAL A 33 21.26 1.58 5.15
C VAL A 33 22.32 0.47 5.12
N ASN A 34 21.92 -0.78 5.24
CA ASN A 34 22.80 -1.95 5.20
C ASN A 34 22.99 -2.52 3.79
N GLY A 35 22.29 -1.96 2.79
CA GLY A 35 22.29 -2.45 1.43
C GLY A 35 21.27 -3.54 1.14
N ASP A 36 20.42 -3.89 2.10
CA ASP A 36 19.33 -4.86 1.90
C ASP A 36 18.26 -4.24 0.98
N GLN A 37 17.83 -5.02 -0.01
CA GLN A 37 16.92 -4.58 -1.05
C GLN A 37 15.55 -5.24 -0.93
N HIS A 38 14.51 -4.45 -1.13
CA HIS A 38 13.12 -4.91 -1.22
C HIS A 38 12.51 -4.40 -2.52
N VAL A 39 12.17 -5.32 -3.42
CA VAL A 39 11.52 -5.00 -4.69
C VAL A 39 10.00 -5.02 -4.51
N GLY A 40 9.32 -4.04 -5.10
CA GLY A 40 7.88 -3.94 -5.04
C GLY A 40 7.33 -3.34 -3.75
N VAL A 41 8.13 -2.49 -3.11
CA VAL A 41 7.69 -1.69 -1.95
C VAL A 41 6.59 -0.72 -2.36
N VAL A 42 5.69 -0.49 -1.44
CA VAL A 42 4.45 0.21 -1.69
C VAL A 42 4.26 1.29 -0.63
N PRO A 43 4.11 2.58 -1.01
CA PRO A 43 3.76 3.64 -0.07
C PRO A 43 2.28 3.59 0.29
N VAL A 44 2.00 3.71 1.59
CA VAL A 44 0.65 3.72 2.15
C VAL A 44 0.49 4.92 3.07
N ARG A 45 -0.57 5.72 2.87
CA ARG A 45 -0.92 6.80 3.79
C ARG A 45 -1.55 6.25 5.06
N ALA A 46 -1.03 6.63 6.22
CA ALA A 46 -1.65 6.30 7.50
C ALA A 46 -2.89 7.15 7.77
N PHE A 47 -2.89 8.40 7.28
CA PHE A 47 -3.96 9.38 7.51
C PHE A 47 -4.44 9.98 6.18
N PRO A 48 -5.11 9.20 5.32
CA PRO A 48 -5.40 9.64 3.95
C PRO A 48 -6.37 10.83 3.85
N VAL A 49 -7.18 11.05 4.85
CA VAL A 49 -8.15 12.16 4.90
C VAL A 49 -7.66 13.31 5.76
N ALA A 50 -7.23 13.03 6.99
CA ALA A 50 -6.87 14.06 7.96
C ALA A 50 -5.52 14.72 7.67
N ALA A 51 -4.52 13.96 7.22
CA ALA A 51 -3.18 14.45 6.95
C ALA A 51 -2.52 13.61 5.83
N PRO A 52 -2.90 13.82 4.55
CA PRO A 52 -2.48 12.95 3.45
C PRO A 52 -0.97 12.96 3.19
N ASP A 53 -0.27 14.01 3.57
CA ASP A 53 1.18 14.15 3.38
C ASP A 53 1.99 13.81 4.64
N GLU A 54 1.34 13.35 5.70
CA GLU A 54 1.96 12.96 6.96
C GLU A 54 1.73 11.46 7.22
N GLY A 55 2.76 10.79 7.73
CA GLY A 55 2.66 9.39 8.07
C GLY A 55 2.51 8.48 6.84
N ILE A 56 3.59 8.35 6.08
CA ILE A 56 3.67 7.44 4.93
C ILE A 56 4.46 6.21 5.35
N SER A 57 3.84 5.04 5.29
CA SER A 57 4.50 3.75 5.51
C SER A 57 4.96 3.16 4.18
N LEU A 58 6.22 2.76 4.09
CA LEU A 58 6.72 1.96 2.98
C LEU A 58 6.61 0.49 3.37
N VAL A 59 5.82 -0.26 2.63
CA VAL A 59 5.44 -1.64 2.95
C VAL A 59 6.00 -2.60 1.91
N SER A 60 6.67 -3.65 2.37
CA SER A 60 7.19 -4.71 1.49
C SER A 60 6.07 -5.58 0.92
N THR A 61 6.42 -6.42 -0.08
CA THR A 61 5.49 -7.40 -0.66
C THR A 61 4.96 -8.42 0.34
N GLU A 62 5.65 -8.60 1.46
CA GLU A 62 5.26 -9.48 2.56
C GLU A 62 4.35 -8.80 3.60
N GLY A 63 4.05 -7.52 3.41
CA GLY A 63 3.22 -6.75 4.30
C GLY A 63 3.94 -6.15 5.51
N HIS A 64 5.27 -6.14 5.50
CA HIS A 64 6.07 -5.54 6.57
C HIS A 64 6.43 -4.09 6.25
N GLU A 65 6.34 -3.21 7.25
CA GLU A 65 6.85 -1.86 7.15
C GLU A 65 8.38 -1.88 7.11
N VAL A 66 8.97 -1.34 6.05
CA VAL A 66 10.41 -1.23 5.89
C VAL A 66 10.94 0.17 6.18
N ALA A 67 10.07 1.18 6.11
CA ALA A 67 10.39 2.56 6.50
C ALA A 67 9.12 3.34 6.82
N TRP A 68 9.28 4.36 7.65
CA TRP A 68 8.24 5.32 8.00
C TRP A 68 8.70 6.73 7.67
N ILE A 69 7.84 7.49 7.01
CA ILE A 69 8.06 8.89 6.65
C ILE A 69 7.06 9.74 7.41
N GLU A 70 7.54 10.57 8.30
CA GLU A 70 6.66 11.43 9.11
C GLU A 70 6.01 12.53 8.27
N GLN A 71 6.81 13.18 7.41
CA GLN A 71 6.34 14.28 6.56
C GLN A 71 6.93 14.16 5.16
N LEU A 72 6.05 14.07 4.18
CA LEU A 72 6.44 14.00 2.77
C LEU A 72 7.21 15.25 2.32
N GLN A 73 6.82 16.43 2.84
CA GLN A 73 7.42 17.71 2.49
C GLN A 73 8.88 17.85 2.98
N ALA A 74 9.29 17.07 4.00
CA ALA A 74 10.65 17.08 4.52
C ALA A 74 11.64 16.29 3.67
N LEU A 75 11.17 15.52 2.70
CA LEU A 75 11.99 14.69 1.82
C LEU A 75 12.71 15.52 0.74
N PRO A 76 13.86 15.04 0.23
CA PRO A 76 14.48 15.60 -0.95
C PRO A 76 13.51 15.65 -2.14
N PRO A 77 13.58 16.67 -3.01
CA PRO A 77 12.59 16.88 -4.08
C PRO A 77 12.36 15.66 -4.99
N ALA A 78 13.43 14.96 -5.38
CA ALA A 78 13.32 13.79 -6.26
C ALA A 78 12.56 12.64 -5.59
N LEU A 79 12.84 12.35 -4.33
CA LEU A 79 12.16 11.30 -3.56
C LEU A 79 10.70 11.69 -3.27
N ARG A 80 10.46 12.94 -2.92
CA ARG A 80 9.11 13.47 -2.71
C ARG A 80 8.26 13.33 -3.97
N THR A 81 8.78 13.71 -5.13
CA THR A 81 8.07 13.58 -6.41
C THR A 81 7.75 12.13 -6.72
N LEU A 82 8.71 11.22 -6.56
CA LEU A 82 8.52 9.79 -6.77
C LEU A 82 7.38 9.24 -5.90
N LEU A 83 7.38 9.57 -4.61
CA LEU A 83 6.35 9.12 -3.68
C LEU A 83 4.99 9.77 -3.96
N GLN A 84 4.95 11.04 -4.33
CA GLN A 84 3.71 11.72 -4.72
C GLN A 84 3.08 11.07 -5.95
N GLU A 85 3.87 10.70 -6.95
CA GLU A 85 3.39 10.00 -8.14
C GLU A 85 2.82 8.62 -7.78
N GLU A 86 3.53 7.85 -6.98
CA GLU A 86 3.08 6.51 -6.54
C GLU A 86 1.81 6.57 -5.68
N LEU A 87 1.73 7.53 -4.77
CA LEU A 87 0.53 7.75 -3.96
C LEU A 87 -0.66 8.19 -4.82
N ALA A 88 -0.45 9.07 -5.80
CA ALA A 88 -1.50 9.51 -6.71
C ALA A 88 -2.08 8.36 -7.54
N LEU A 89 -1.26 7.41 -7.99
CA LEU A 89 -1.73 6.21 -8.68
C LEU A 89 -2.68 5.39 -7.80
N ARG A 90 -2.47 5.39 -6.49
CA ARG A 90 -3.28 4.67 -5.50
C ARG A 90 -4.55 5.39 -5.12
N ASP A 91 -4.56 6.71 -5.18
CA ASP A 91 -5.75 7.51 -4.92
C ASP A 91 -6.89 7.22 -5.92
N PHE A 92 -6.55 6.64 -7.07
CA PHE A 92 -7.52 6.19 -8.08
C PHE A 92 -7.91 4.71 -7.95
N VAL A 93 -7.40 4.00 -6.95
CA VAL A 93 -7.72 2.59 -6.71
C VAL A 93 -9.10 2.49 -6.06
N PRO A 94 -10.08 1.79 -6.67
CA PRO A 94 -11.37 1.56 -6.04
C PRO A 94 -11.23 0.79 -4.74
N GLU A 95 -11.95 1.22 -3.71
CA GLU A 95 -12.02 0.53 -2.42
C GLU A 95 -13.18 -0.46 -2.40
N ILE A 96 -12.89 -1.72 -2.12
CA ILE A 96 -13.91 -2.74 -1.92
C ILE A 96 -14.58 -2.54 -0.57
N GLN A 97 -15.87 -2.24 -0.60
CA GLN A 97 -16.70 -2.09 0.58
C GLN A 97 -17.47 -3.37 0.93
N GLN A 98 -17.76 -4.19 -0.07
CA GLN A 98 -18.46 -5.45 0.08
C GLN A 98 -18.06 -6.42 -1.03
N ILE A 99 -17.88 -7.70 -0.69
CA ILE A 99 -17.77 -8.79 -1.65
C ILE A 99 -19.13 -9.45 -1.74
N LYS A 100 -19.84 -9.26 -2.85
CA LYS A 100 -21.18 -9.80 -3.04
C LYS A 100 -21.18 -11.28 -3.33
N SER A 101 -20.28 -11.72 -4.21
CA SER A 101 -20.14 -13.13 -4.58
C SER A 101 -18.79 -13.41 -5.22
N VAL A 102 -18.41 -14.68 -5.18
CA VAL A 102 -17.30 -15.25 -5.94
C VAL A 102 -17.82 -16.45 -6.72
N SER A 103 -17.38 -16.62 -7.95
CA SER A 103 -17.87 -17.72 -8.81
C SER A 103 -17.42 -19.10 -8.33
N THR A 104 -16.22 -19.16 -7.76
CA THR A 104 -15.61 -20.37 -7.20
C THR A 104 -14.56 -20.00 -6.18
N PHE A 105 -14.21 -20.91 -5.28
CA PHE A 105 -13.12 -20.73 -4.32
C PHE A 105 -11.76 -21.15 -4.87
N ALA A 106 -11.74 -21.73 -6.06
CA ALA A 106 -10.48 -22.00 -6.79
C ALA A 106 -10.21 -20.85 -7.76
N THR A 107 -8.96 -20.55 -8.00
CA THR A 107 -8.55 -19.56 -8.99
C THR A 107 -8.35 -20.18 -10.38
N PRO A 108 -8.71 -19.50 -11.48
CA PRO A 108 -9.27 -18.16 -11.52
C PRO A 108 -10.72 -18.08 -11.03
N SER A 109 -11.07 -16.97 -10.39
CA SER A 109 -12.40 -16.74 -9.82
C SER A 109 -12.93 -15.36 -10.22
N ILE A 110 -14.22 -15.28 -10.54
CA ILE A 110 -14.89 -14.01 -10.83
C ILE A 110 -15.46 -13.48 -9.51
N TRP A 111 -15.03 -12.29 -9.13
CA TRP A 111 -15.50 -11.59 -7.95
C TRP A 111 -16.45 -10.48 -8.33
N THR A 112 -17.61 -10.47 -7.72
CA THR A 112 -18.57 -9.36 -7.81
C THR A 112 -18.54 -8.59 -6.51
N VAL A 113 -18.19 -7.30 -6.60
CA VAL A 113 -17.93 -6.46 -5.46
C VAL A 113 -18.66 -5.13 -5.55
N LYS A 114 -18.93 -4.54 -4.39
CA LYS A 114 -19.34 -3.14 -4.26
C LYS A 114 -18.13 -2.33 -3.86
N THR A 115 -17.84 -1.28 -4.63
CA THR A 115 -16.74 -0.36 -4.34
C THR A 115 -17.27 1.04 -4.02
N ASP A 116 -16.38 1.92 -3.56
CA ASP A 116 -16.67 3.34 -3.36
C ASP A 116 -17.05 4.07 -4.66
N ARG A 117 -16.80 3.43 -5.83
CA ARG A 117 -17.12 3.95 -7.18
C ARG A 117 -18.24 3.17 -7.87
N GLY A 118 -18.97 2.35 -7.14
CA GLY A 118 -20.06 1.53 -7.64
C GLY A 118 -19.74 0.05 -7.68
N ASP A 119 -20.71 -0.73 -8.17
CA ASP A 119 -20.60 -2.17 -8.30
C ASP A 119 -19.79 -2.54 -9.54
N THR A 120 -18.94 -3.54 -9.41
CA THR A 120 -18.13 -4.05 -10.50
C THR A 120 -17.81 -5.53 -10.31
N SER A 121 -17.29 -6.14 -11.37
CA SER A 121 -16.76 -7.50 -11.32
C SER A 121 -15.38 -7.55 -11.91
N PHE A 122 -14.54 -8.41 -11.38
CA PHE A 122 -13.19 -8.66 -11.91
C PHE A 122 -12.82 -10.13 -11.76
N VAL A 123 -11.81 -10.56 -12.51
CA VAL A 123 -11.26 -11.91 -12.42
C VAL A 123 -10.00 -11.88 -11.58
N LEU A 124 -9.98 -12.66 -10.50
CA LEU A 124 -8.78 -12.98 -9.74
C LEU A 124 -8.12 -14.19 -10.39
N LYS A 125 -6.96 -14.02 -10.99
CA LYS A 125 -6.24 -15.09 -11.70
C LYS A 125 -5.60 -16.09 -10.77
N GLY A 126 -5.04 -15.60 -9.66
CA GLY A 126 -4.33 -16.40 -8.68
C GLY A 126 -4.32 -15.72 -7.32
N GLU A 127 -4.07 -16.50 -6.27
CA GLU A 127 -3.99 -16.00 -4.89
C GLU A 127 -2.81 -15.03 -4.72
N GLU A 128 -1.76 -15.17 -5.53
CA GLU A 128 -0.61 -14.27 -5.56
C GLU A 128 -0.94 -12.84 -5.99
N ASP A 129 -2.10 -12.62 -6.62
CA ASP A 129 -2.60 -11.29 -6.96
C ASP A 129 -3.21 -10.54 -5.76
N ILE A 130 -3.35 -11.21 -4.64
CA ILE A 130 -3.77 -10.60 -3.38
C ILE A 130 -2.52 -10.30 -2.54
N ARG A 131 -2.28 -9.03 -2.27
CA ARG A 131 -1.15 -8.56 -1.45
C ARG A 131 -1.63 -7.98 -0.14
N ARG A 132 -1.02 -8.39 0.94
CA ARG A 132 -1.26 -7.78 2.25
C ARG A 132 -0.49 -6.48 2.37
N LEU A 133 -1.19 -5.43 2.82
CA LEU A 133 -0.61 -4.12 3.14
C LEU A 133 -0.76 -3.87 4.65
N GLY A 134 0.15 -4.41 5.44
CA GLY A 134 0.03 -4.36 6.89
C GLY A 134 -0.92 -5.43 7.43
N ARG A 135 -1.57 -5.16 8.57
CA ARG A 135 -2.37 -6.18 9.28
C ARG A 135 -3.72 -6.44 8.64
N ASN A 136 -4.41 -5.39 8.23
CA ASN A 136 -5.83 -5.46 7.85
C ASN A 136 -6.12 -4.93 6.45
N ALA A 137 -5.12 -4.40 5.75
CA ALA A 137 -5.30 -3.86 4.41
C ALA A 137 -4.83 -4.85 3.34
N LEU A 138 -5.49 -4.82 2.19
CA LEU A 138 -5.15 -5.64 1.02
C LEU A 138 -5.13 -4.78 -0.24
N LEU A 139 -4.30 -5.21 -1.19
CA LEU A 139 -4.31 -4.76 -2.57
C LEU A 139 -4.54 -5.97 -3.47
N ILE A 140 -5.53 -5.89 -4.34
CA ILE A 140 -5.94 -7.00 -5.20
C ILE A 140 -5.81 -6.57 -6.65
N ALA A 141 -5.03 -7.30 -7.44
CA ALA A 141 -4.88 -7.06 -8.87
C ALA A 141 -5.91 -7.87 -9.66
N GLY A 142 -6.78 -7.17 -10.38
CA GLY A 142 -7.69 -7.80 -11.34
C GLY A 142 -6.98 -8.15 -12.65
N SER A 143 -7.51 -9.11 -13.38
CA SER A 143 -6.92 -9.61 -14.64
C SER A 143 -6.77 -8.57 -15.74
N GLN A 144 -7.53 -7.47 -15.69
CA GLN A 144 -7.50 -6.38 -16.66
C GLN A 144 -6.56 -5.23 -16.26
N GLY A 145 -5.73 -5.42 -15.26
CA GLY A 145 -4.79 -4.42 -14.78
C GLY A 145 -5.37 -3.41 -13.80
N VAL A 146 -6.65 -3.49 -13.48
CA VAL A 146 -7.27 -2.65 -12.44
C VAL A 146 -6.92 -3.21 -11.08
N GLN A 147 -6.45 -2.35 -10.19
CA GLN A 147 -6.20 -2.71 -8.80
C GLN A 147 -7.38 -2.30 -7.92
N TYR A 148 -7.64 -3.09 -6.89
CA TYR A 148 -8.67 -2.85 -5.89
C TYR A 148 -8.02 -2.87 -4.51
N SER A 149 -8.51 -2.05 -3.59
CA SER A 149 -8.03 -2.03 -2.21
C SER A 149 -9.09 -2.47 -1.23
N VAL A 150 -8.65 -3.09 -0.15
CA VAL A 150 -9.44 -3.26 1.07
C VAL A 150 -8.66 -2.53 2.17
N HIS A 151 -9.19 -1.41 2.66
CA HIS A 151 -8.50 -0.58 3.63
C HIS A 151 -8.44 -1.23 5.01
N ASP A 152 -9.52 -1.93 5.39
CA ASP A 152 -9.60 -2.63 6.65
C ASP A 152 -10.52 -3.86 6.52
N MET A 153 -9.94 -5.05 6.55
CA MET A 153 -10.69 -6.30 6.51
C MET A 153 -11.67 -6.44 7.67
N ALA A 154 -11.33 -5.87 8.83
CA ALA A 154 -12.19 -5.93 10.01
C ALA A 154 -13.46 -5.10 9.86
N SER A 155 -13.46 -4.08 8.99
CA SER A 155 -14.64 -3.25 8.71
C SER A 155 -15.58 -3.84 7.66
N LEU A 156 -15.19 -4.90 6.96
CA LEU A 156 -16.06 -5.62 6.04
C LEU A 156 -17.18 -6.33 6.81
N ASP A 157 -18.32 -6.50 6.15
CA ASP A 157 -19.38 -7.33 6.69
C ASP A 157 -18.95 -8.80 6.85
N ARG A 158 -19.68 -9.54 7.66
CA ARG A 158 -19.33 -10.93 7.98
C ARG A 158 -19.21 -11.83 6.76
N ASP A 159 -20.14 -11.71 5.82
CA ASP A 159 -20.16 -12.55 4.61
C ASP A 159 -18.98 -12.22 3.69
N SER A 160 -18.67 -10.94 3.51
CA SER A 160 -17.50 -10.50 2.74
C SER A 160 -16.19 -11.02 3.35
N ARG A 161 -16.03 -10.94 4.66
CA ARG A 161 -14.86 -11.50 5.35
C ARG A 161 -14.73 -12.99 5.16
N ARG A 162 -15.84 -13.72 5.27
CA ARG A 162 -15.87 -15.18 5.08
C ARG A 162 -15.43 -15.57 3.68
N LEU A 163 -15.92 -14.85 2.66
CA LEU A 163 -15.51 -15.09 1.27
C LEU A 163 -14.02 -14.79 1.07
N LEU A 164 -13.55 -13.68 1.61
CA LEU A 164 -12.16 -13.24 1.48
C LEU A 164 -11.17 -14.22 2.14
N GLU A 165 -11.49 -14.70 3.33
CA GLU A 165 -10.65 -15.63 4.09
C GLU A 165 -10.37 -16.93 3.35
N ARG A 166 -11.21 -17.33 2.42
CA ARG A 166 -11.02 -18.51 1.59
C ARG A 166 -9.84 -18.38 0.61
N PHE A 167 -9.40 -17.17 0.34
CA PHE A 167 -8.32 -16.86 -0.63
C PHE A 167 -7.02 -16.41 0.06
N LEU A 168 -7.02 -16.28 1.38
CA LEU A 168 -5.85 -15.82 2.14
C LEU A 168 -5.00 -16.95 2.73
#